data_bab2ba05d8997a5ac7d95b193af4b19e
#
_entry.id   bab2ba05d8997a5ac7d95b193af4b19e
#
_cell.length_a   1.000
_cell.length_b   1.000
_cell.length_c   1.000
_cell.angle_alpha   90.00
_cell.angle_beta   90.00
_cell.angle_gamma   90.00
#
_symmetry.space_group_name_H-M   'P 1'
#
loop_
_entity.id
_entity.type
_entity.pdbx_description
1 polymer ?
#
loop_
_entity_poly.entity_id
_entity_poly.type
_entity_poly.pdbx_seq_one_letter_code
_entity_poly.pdbx_strand_id
1 'polypeptide(L)'
;MKFFGRQNEIKELQEIRNLSLQTARFTIVTGRRRSGKTSLLIKAYEDVQDMLYFFVARKSEAELCRDFIEEMTSKLQLPILGEVTRFADIFKYLLQLSKIRPITLIIDEFQDFKRVNPSIFSDMQKIWDLNKQEAHINLVVCGSVYSLMNIIFKNNKQPLYGRQTGEIKVTPFPPSVIKEIHSTYNPAYTNDDLLALYSYTGGVAEYVEMMMDAGATTKEQMTERFIAKNSYFIYEGKNMLIEEFGKDYARYFEILQLIASGYTTRGEIESIMKIELSGYLTKLENDYSLISRYTPMFQKTNRNIRYQIEDNFLRVWFRYIYKYGYMIEVGANKKLKMVMDKSYATYTGKVLERYFIAKMIESEEYTQIASWWDRKGENEIDIIAADELEQKVIFYEVKRQAKDINLGILKDKAEHFFQATGKFKKFDIGYQGLSMEDM
;
A
#
# COMPACT_ATOMS: atom_id res chain seq x y z
N MET A 1 -5.28 18.71 5.29
CA MET A 1 -6.37 18.20 4.39
C MET A 1 -7.56 17.73 5.20
N LYS A 2 -8.83 17.79 4.68
CA LYS A 2 -9.98 17.10 5.30
C LYS A 2 -9.77 15.58 5.22
N PHE A 3 -10.46 14.83 6.10
CA PHE A 3 -10.46 13.37 6.03
C PHE A 3 -11.33 12.91 4.84
N PHE A 4 -10.78 12.07 3.98
CA PHE A 4 -11.46 11.53 2.79
C PHE A 4 -11.42 10.01 2.77
N GLY A 5 -12.43 9.41 2.16
CA GLY A 5 -12.53 7.97 1.98
C GLY A 5 -12.58 7.20 3.30
N ARG A 6 -12.25 5.91 3.26
CA ARG A 6 -12.13 5.04 4.44
C ARG A 6 -13.44 4.70 5.16
N GLN A 7 -14.59 4.98 4.55
CA GLN A 7 -15.90 4.70 5.17
C GLN A 7 -16.06 3.21 5.48
N ASN A 8 -15.59 2.33 4.60
CA ASN A 8 -15.68 0.89 4.78
C ASN A 8 -14.79 0.42 5.93
N GLU A 9 -13.53 0.88 5.98
CA GLU A 9 -12.60 0.54 7.06
C GLU A 9 -13.06 1.09 8.41
N ILE A 10 -13.63 2.31 8.45
CA ILE A 10 -14.20 2.89 9.67
C ILE A 10 -15.37 2.03 10.17
N LYS A 11 -16.30 1.69 9.26
CA LYS A 11 -17.45 0.85 9.59
C LYS A 11 -17.03 -0.51 10.14
N GLU A 12 -16.08 -1.18 9.48
CA GLU A 12 -15.54 -2.47 9.92
C GLU A 12 -14.88 -2.38 11.30
N LEU A 13 -14.07 -1.33 11.56
CA LEU A 13 -13.45 -1.09 12.86
C LEU A 13 -14.51 -0.87 13.96
N GLN A 14 -15.58 -0.14 13.66
CA GLN A 14 -16.69 0.10 14.59
C GLN A 14 -17.50 -1.17 14.85
N GLU A 15 -17.74 -1.99 13.83
CA GLU A 15 -18.40 -3.30 13.97
C GLU A 15 -17.57 -4.25 14.85
N ILE A 16 -16.26 -4.32 14.63
CA ILE A 16 -15.34 -5.13 15.47
C ILE A 16 -15.39 -4.64 16.93
N ARG A 17 -15.38 -3.32 17.14
CA ARG A 17 -15.53 -2.75 18.48
C ARG A 17 -16.85 -3.17 19.13
N ASN A 18 -17.94 -3.14 18.42
CA ASN A 18 -19.24 -3.58 18.96
C ASN A 18 -19.21 -5.06 19.35
N LEU A 19 -18.56 -5.92 18.56
CA LEU A 19 -18.35 -7.32 18.91
C LEU A 19 -17.45 -7.50 20.15
N SER A 20 -16.53 -6.56 20.40
CA SER A 20 -15.67 -6.60 21.58
C SER A 20 -16.41 -6.38 22.89
N LEU A 21 -17.62 -5.84 22.86
CA LEU A 21 -18.48 -5.71 24.03
C LEU A 21 -18.98 -7.06 24.58
N GLN A 22 -18.86 -8.13 23.79
CA GLN A 22 -19.22 -9.49 24.20
C GLN A 22 -17.99 -10.32 24.58
N THR A 23 -16.94 -10.31 23.75
CA THR A 23 -15.68 -11.02 23.98
C THR A 23 -14.53 -10.24 23.35
N ALA A 24 -13.35 -10.35 23.91
CA ALA A 24 -12.18 -9.63 23.42
C ALA A 24 -11.94 -9.81 21.92
N ARG A 25 -11.59 -8.73 21.24
CA ARG A 25 -11.19 -8.70 19.82
C ARG A 25 -9.75 -8.24 19.69
N PHE A 26 -9.02 -8.88 18.79
CA PHE A 26 -7.64 -8.55 18.50
C PHE A 26 -7.50 -8.29 16.99
N THR A 27 -7.44 -7.03 16.61
CA THR A 27 -7.36 -6.62 15.21
C THR A 27 -5.96 -6.14 14.88
N ILE A 28 -5.45 -6.59 13.73
CA ILE A 28 -4.18 -6.11 13.18
C ILE A 28 -4.50 -5.12 12.07
N VAL A 29 -3.94 -3.91 12.15
CA VAL A 29 -4.04 -2.91 11.09
C VAL A 29 -2.68 -2.76 10.43
N THR A 30 -2.56 -3.26 9.21
CA THR A 30 -1.33 -3.17 8.42
C THR A 30 -1.48 -2.16 7.29
N GLY A 31 -0.39 -1.73 6.76
CA GLY A 31 -0.33 -0.81 5.62
C GLY A 31 1.01 -0.12 5.61
N ARG A 32 1.44 0.31 4.43
CA ARG A 32 2.72 1.01 4.31
C ARG A 32 2.75 2.28 5.15
N ARG A 33 3.94 2.72 5.46
CA ARG A 33 4.17 4.03 6.07
C ARG A 33 3.40 5.09 5.26
N ARG A 34 2.79 6.06 5.95
CA ARG A 34 2.03 7.18 5.37
C ARG A 34 0.70 6.83 4.69
N SER A 35 0.22 5.58 4.82
CA SER A 35 -1.09 5.19 4.30
C SER A 35 -2.27 5.75 5.09
N GLY A 36 -2.03 6.46 6.21
CA GLY A 36 -3.07 7.06 7.04
C GLY A 36 -3.65 6.13 8.12
N LYS A 37 -2.91 5.08 8.56
CA LYS A 37 -3.37 4.13 9.60
C LYS A 37 -3.79 4.82 10.89
N THR A 38 -2.89 5.65 11.44
CA THR A 38 -3.12 6.37 12.70
C THR A 38 -4.34 7.29 12.59
N SER A 39 -4.43 8.06 11.50
CA SER A 39 -5.59 8.95 11.26
C SER A 39 -6.89 8.17 11.12
N LEU A 40 -6.86 7.00 10.45
CA LEU A 40 -8.01 6.09 10.34
C LEU A 40 -8.48 5.62 11.72
N LEU A 41 -7.55 5.14 12.56
CA LEU A 41 -7.88 4.61 13.90
C LEU A 41 -8.41 5.70 14.82
N ILE A 42 -7.79 6.88 14.82
CA ILE A 42 -8.28 8.02 15.60
C ILE A 42 -9.69 8.42 15.12
N LYS A 43 -9.92 8.46 13.79
CA LYS A 43 -11.23 8.81 13.23
C LYS A 43 -12.30 7.74 13.53
N ALA A 44 -11.95 6.46 13.47
CA ALA A 44 -12.90 5.37 13.72
C ALA A 44 -13.39 5.33 15.17
N TYR A 45 -12.59 5.84 16.11
CA TYR A 45 -12.87 5.77 17.54
C TYR A 45 -12.93 7.15 18.22
N GLU A 46 -13.12 8.26 17.46
CA GLU A 46 -13.13 9.63 17.99
C GLU A 46 -14.18 9.86 19.09
N ASP A 47 -15.31 9.15 19.03
CA ASP A 47 -16.40 9.25 20.01
C ASP A 47 -16.32 8.22 21.15
N VAL A 48 -15.22 7.44 21.23
CA VAL A 48 -15.04 6.42 22.24
C VAL A 48 -14.35 6.98 23.48
N GLN A 49 -15.06 7.05 24.61
CA GLN A 49 -14.53 7.62 25.86
C GLN A 49 -13.33 6.85 26.41
N ASP A 50 -13.38 5.50 26.42
CA ASP A 50 -12.35 4.62 26.96
C ASP A 50 -11.39 4.12 25.88
N MET A 51 -10.96 5.04 25.01
CA MET A 51 -9.96 4.79 24.00
C MET A 51 -8.58 5.19 24.51
N LEU A 52 -7.67 4.21 24.56
CA LEU A 52 -6.26 4.38 24.90
C LEU A 52 -5.41 4.29 23.62
N TYR A 53 -4.47 5.20 23.47
CA TYR A 53 -3.54 5.20 22.33
C TYR A 53 -2.10 5.08 22.83
N PHE A 54 -1.48 3.92 22.64
CA PHE A 54 -0.11 3.63 23.02
C PHE A 54 0.79 3.68 21.79
N PHE A 55 1.74 4.59 21.79
CA PHE A 55 2.76 4.67 20.76
C PHE A 55 4.05 4.03 21.26
N VAL A 56 4.51 2.96 20.56
CA VAL A 56 5.74 2.25 20.93
C VAL A 56 6.95 3.00 20.38
N ALA A 57 7.40 3.99 21.16
CA ALA A 57 8.63 4.72 20.87
C ALA A 57 9.87 3.84 21.12
N ARG A 58 11.00 4.24 20.52
CA ARG A 58 12.30 3.57 20.73
C ARG A 58 12.93 4.01 22.05
N LYS A 59 12.35 3.58 23.17
CA LYS A 59 12.74 3.83 24.54
C LYS A 59 12.93 2.51 25.30
N SER A 60 13.40 2.56 26.53
CA SER A 60 13.38 1.39 27.42
C SER A 60 11.94 0.99 27.77
N GLU A 61 11.72 -0.30 28.11
CA GLU A 61 10.39 -0.77 28.51
C GLU A 61 9.82 0.01 29.68
N ALA A 62 10.66 0.33 30.68
CA ALA A 62 10.24 1.10 31.85
C ALA A 62 9.80 2.55 31.51
N GLU A 63 10.45 3.19 30.54
CA GLU A 63 10.04 4.53 30.07
C GLU A 63 8.73 4.47 29.28
N LEU A 64 8.55 3.46 28.44
CA LEU A 64 7.28 3.23 27.75
C LEU A 64 6.14 2.98 28.72
N CYS A 65 6.39 2.19 29.78
CA CYS A 65 5.39 1.94 30.80
C CYS A 65 4.97 3.23 31.52
N ARG A 66 5.88 4.16 31.75
CA ARG A 66 5.53 5.49 32.32
C ARG A 66 4.63 6.27 31.39
N ASP A 67 4.98 6.36 30.09
CA ASP A 67 4.14 7.06 29.09
C ASP A 67 2.73 6.43 29.03
N PHE A 68 2.63 5.09 29.05
CA PHE A 68 1.34 4.38 29.00
C PHE A 68 0.50 4.57 30.26
N ILE A 69 1.14 4.63 31.43
CA ILE A 69 0.45 4.91 32.70
C ILE A 69 -0.09 6.37 32.72
N GLU A 70 0.65 7.32 32.20
CA GLU A 70 0.17 8.70 32.07
C GLU A 70 -1.08 8.77 31.18
N GLU A 71 -1.07 8.08 30.01
CA GLU A 71 -2.22 7.99 29.13
C GLU A 71 -3.41 7.33 29.82
N MET A 72 -3.19 6.20 30.51
CA MET A 72 -4.25 5.48 31.25
C MET A 72 -4.84 6.34 32.35
N THR A 73 -4.00 7.01 33.15
CA THR A 73 -4.45 7.88 34.23
C THR A 73 -5.29 9.02 33.71
N SER A 74 -4.83 9.67 32.62
CA SER A 74 -5.53 10.79 31.98
C SER A 74 -6.89 10.37 31.40
N LYS A 75 -6.93 9.26 30.64
CA LYS A 75 -8.12 8.85 29.90
C LYS A 75 -9.13 8.06 30.74
N LEU A 76 -8.66 7.16 31.59
CA LEU A 76 -9.55 6.32 32.39
C LEU A 76 -9.88 6.94 33.74
N GLN A 77 -9.22 8.03 34.12
CA GLN A 77 -9.40 8.75 35.40
C GLN A 77 -9.19 7.80 36.62
N LEU A 78 -8.29 6.83 36.47
CA LEU A 78 -7.96 5.86 37.52
C LEU A 78 -6.55 6.14 38.06
N PRO A 79 -6.39 6.32 39.38
CA PRO A 79 -5.05 6.44 39.96
C PRO A 79 -4.34 5.08 39.88
N ILE A 80 -3.20 5.05 39.21
CA ILE A 80 -2.32 3.89 39.20
C ILE A 80 -1.24 4.15 40.25
N LEU A 81 -1.28 3.38 41.34
CA LEU A 81 -0.34 3.51 42.43
C LEU A 81 0.85 2.56 42.22
N GLY A 82 2.05 3.10 42.36
CA GLY A 82 3.29 2.33 42.28
C GLY A 82 3.99 2.45 40.92
N GLU A 83 5.25 2.03 40.90
CA GLU A 83 6.08 2.00 39.67
C GLU A 83 5.85 0.69 38.91
N VAL A 84 5.44 0.81 37.66
CA VAL A 84 5.28 -0.33 36.74
C VAL A 84 6.33 -0.22 35.66
N THR A 85 7.19 -1.22 35.53
CA THR A 85 8.32 -1.22 34.60
C THR A 85 8.20 -2.26 33.48
N ARG A 86 7.16 -3.09 33.52
CA ARG A 86 6.92 -4.16 32.53
C ARG A 86 5.59 -3.94 31.84
N PHE A 87 5.60 -3.97 30.52
CA PHE A 87 4.38 -3.86 29.71
C PHE A 87 3.38 -5.01 29.99
N ALA A 88 3.88 -6.20 30.30
CA ALA A 88 3.05 -7.34 30.67
C ALA A 88 2.09 -7.05 31.84
N ASP A 89 2.53 -6.27 32.82
CA ASP A 89 1.71 -5.91 33.99
C ASP A 89 0.61 -4.90 33.61
N ILE A 90 0.93 -3.92 32.75
CA ILE A 90 -0.05 -2.99 32.16
C ILE A 90 -1.08 -3.75 31.33
N PHE A 91 -0.64 -4.63 30.45
CA PHE A 91 -1.53 -5.39 29.58
C PHE A 91 -2.46 -6.31 30.37
N LYS A 92 -1.93 -6.98 31.40
CA LYS A 92 -2.72 -7.79 32.32
C LYS A 92 -3.77 -6.95 33.07
N TYR A 93 -3.37 -5.80 33.59
CA TYR A 93 -4.27 -4.86 34.27
C TYR A 93 -5.42 -4.40 33.34
N LEU A 94 -5.12 -4.00 32.11
CA LEU A 94 -6.14 -3.58 31.14
C LEU A 94 -7.13 -4.70 30.80
N LEU A 95 -6.67 -5.94 30.64
CA LEU A 95 -7.55 -7.10 30.42
C LEU A 95 -8.43 -7.40 31.63
N GLN A 96 -7.92 -7.25 32.84
CA GLN A 96 -8.73 -7.40 34.06
C GLN A 96 -9.76 -6.27 34.18
N LEU A 97 -9.35 -5.04 33.95
CA LEU A 97 -10.24 -3.88 33.98
C LEU A 97 -11.34 -3.99 32.91
N SER A 98 -11.00 -4.50 31.75
CA SER A 98 -11.95 -4.65 30.64
C SER A 98 -13.08 -5.64 30.92
N LYS A 99 -12.98 -6.49 31.95
CA LYS A 99 -14.09 -7.38 32.37
C LYS A 99 -15.28 -6.61 32.96
N ILE A 100 -15.04 -5.40 33.48
CA ILE A 100 -16.06 -4.57 34.10
C ILE A 100 -16.31 -3.25 33.35
N ARG A 101 -15.38 -2.82 32.52
CA ARG A 101 -15.43 -1.57 31.77
C ARG A 101 -14.84 -1.79 30.37
N PRO A 102 -15.64 -1.77 29.29
CA PRO A 102 -15.13 -1.99 27.95
C PRO A 102 -14.05 -0.98 27.58
N ILE A 103 -12.95 -1.47 27.00
CA ILE A 103 -11.78 -0.64 26.63
C ILE A 103 -11.47 -0.83 25.15
N THR A 104 -11.15 0.27 24.46
CA THR A 104 -10.48 0.22 23.16
C THR A 104 -9.01 0.58 23.35
N LEU A 105 -8.10 -0.35 23.07
CA LEU A 105 -6.66 -0.17 23.17
C LEU A 105 -6.05 -0.20 21.78
N ILE A 106 -5.48 0.92 21.34
CA ILE A 106 -4.67 1.03 20.13
C ILE A 106 -3.21 0.99 20.53
N ILE A 107 -2.41 0.13 19.89
CA ILE A 107 -0.95 0.10 20.05
C ILE A 107 -0.33 0.36 18.69
N ASP A 108 0.24 1.55 18.51
CA ASP A 108 0.87 1.97 17.26
C ASP A 108 2.39 1.69 17.28
N GLU A 109 2.96 1.45 16.09
CA GLU A 109 4.33 0.98 15.87
C GLU A 109 4.64 -0.30 16.66
N PHE A 110 3.67 -1.21 16.71
CA PHE A 110 3.70 -2.44 17.51
C PHE A 110 4.95 -3.31 17.27
N GLN A 111 5.48 -3.31 16.05
CA GLN A 111 6.70 -4.06 15.72
C GLN A 111 7.93 -3.59 16.49
N ASP A 112 7.96 -2.35 16.99
CA ASP A 112 9.10 -1.84 17.74
C ASP A 112 9.24 -2.46 19.13
N PHE A 113 8.20 -3.11 19.68
CA PHE A 113 8.36 -3.96 20.87
C PHE A 113 9.43 -5.05 20.68
N LYS A 114 9.65 -5.54 19.46
CA LYS A 114 10.73 -6.51 19.19
C LYS A 114 12.12 -5.95 19.55
N ARG A 115 12.31 -4.63 19.41
CA ARG A 115 13.56 -3.94 19.75
C ARG A 115 13.64 -3.59 21.24
N VAL A 116 12.50 -3.28 21.83
CA VAL A 116 12.38 -2.91 23.24
C VAL A 116 12.62 -4.15 24.13
N ASN A 117 11.80 -5.17 23.98
CA ASN A 117 11.90 -6.44 24.68
C ASN A 117 11.10 -7.52 23.94
N PRO A 118 11.75 -8.45 23.22
CA PRO A 118 11.05 -9.49 22.47
C PRO A 118 10.16 -10.41 23.32
N SER A 119 10.38 -10.51 24.63
CA SER A 119 9.55 -11.34 25.52
C SER A 119 8.12 -10.82 25.67
N ILE A 120 7.89 -9.54 25.37
CA ILE A 120 6.56 -8.91 25.42
C ILE A 120 5.54 -9.72 24.61
N PHE A 121 5.92 -10.23 23.44
CA PHE A 121 5.00 -11.01 22.60
C PHE A 121 4.56 -12.33 23.26
N SER A 122 5.47 -13.01 23.98
CA SER A 122 5.15 -14.23 24.72
C SER A 122 4.31 -13.93 25.96
N ASP A 123 4.60 -12.85 26.66
CA ASP A 123 3.81 -12.40 27.80
C ASP A 123 2.39 -12.01 27.36
N MET A 124 2.26 -11.25 26.28
CA MET A 124 0.96 -10.89 25.68
C MET A 124 0.17 -12.14 25.29
N GLN A 125 0.82 -13.12 24.62
CA GLN A 125 0.19 -14.39 24.26
C GLN A 125 -0.45 -15.05 25.48
N LYS A 126 0.34 -15.27 26.54
CA LYS A 126 -0.11 -15.93 27.77
C LYS A 126 -1.29 -15.18 28.42
N ILE A 127 -1.15 -13.87 28.56
CA ILE A 127 -2.16 -13.03 29.21
C ILE A 127 -3.45 -13.00 28.39
N TRP A 128 -3.33 -12.88 27.06
CA TRP A 128 -4.46 -12.91 26.13
C TRP A 128 -5.24 -14.22 26.20
N ASP A 129 -4.53 -15.35 26.05
CA ASP A 129 -5.16 -16.67 26.02
C ASP A 129 -5.92 -17.00 27.33
N LEU A 130 -5.46 -16.46 28.49
CA LEU A 130 -6.10 -16.66 29.78
C LEU A 130 -7.32 -15.75 30.03
N ASN A 131 -7.45 -14.61 29.33
CA ASN A 131 -8.46 -13.60 29.66
C ASN A 131 -9.46 -13.30 28.53
N LYS A 132 -9.17 -13.64 27.29
CA LYS A 132 -9.93 -13.22 26.08
C LYS A 132 -11.43 -13.56 26.11
N GLN A 133 -11.83 -14.60 26.85
CA GLN A 133 -13.23 -15.03 26.89
C GLN A 133 -14.10 -14.13 27.78
N GLU A 134 -13.52 -13.55 28.82
CA GLU A 134 -14.23 -12.72 29.81
C GLU A 134 -13.97 -11.22 29.65
N ALA A 135 -12.92 -10.88 28.92
CA ALA A 135 -12.53 -9.50 28.68
C ALA A 135 -13.37 -8.84 27.59
N HIS A 136 -13.72 -7.58 27.78
CA HIS A 136 -14.43 -6.74 26.81
C HIS A 136 -13.47 -5.67 26.25
N ILE A 137 -12.40 -6.14 25.61
CA ILE A 137 -11.36 -5.28 25.04
C ILE A 137 -11.34 -5.35 23.51
N ASN A 138 -11.33 -4.19 22.88
CA ASN A 138 -11.00 -4.03 21.46
C ASN A 138 -9.52 -3.68 21.36
N LEU A 139 -8.66 -4.69 21.21
CA LEU A 139 -7.23 -4.52 20.99
C LEU A 139 -6.95 -4.33 19.50
N VAL A 140 -6.45 -3.17 19.13
CA VAL A 140 -6.02 -2.86 17.78
C VAL A 140 -4.52 -2.58 17.78
N VAL A 141 -3.77 -3.37 17.04
CA VAL A 141 -2.33 -3.14 16.88
C VAL A 141 -2.03 -2.71 15.46
N CYS A 142 -1.24 -1.69 15.29
CA CYS A 142 -0.81 -1.24 13.97
C CYS A 142 0.70 -1.08 13.88
N GLY A 143 1.20 -1.17 12.64
CA GLY A 143 2.61 -1.03 12.36
C GLY A 143 2.88 -0.64 10.92
N SER A 144 3.98 0.06 10.72
CA SER A 144 4.38 0.62 9.42
C SER A 144 5.41 -0.23 8.68
N VAL A 145 6.15 -1.11 9.37
CA VAL A 145 7.15 -2.00 8.77
C VAL A 145 6.49 -3.34 8.45
N TYR A 146 6.11 -3.48 7.17
CA TYR A 146 5.30 -4.62 6.70
C TYR A 146 5.96 -5.98 6.97
N SER A 147 7.26 -6.09 6.70
CA SER A 147 8.02 -7.31 6.91
C SER A 147 8.03 -7.76 8.38
N LEU A 148 8.17 -6.82 9.32
CA LEU A 148 8.17 -7.13 10.75
C LEU A 148 6.79 -7.56 11.24
N MET A 149 5.72 -6.89 10.80
CA MET A 149 4.35 -7.28 11.14
C MET A 149 4.03 -8.69 10.62
N ASN A 150 4.44 -9.02 9.40
CA ASN A 150 4.29 -10.38 8.86
C ASN A 150 5.06 -11.42 9.70
N ILE A 151 6.29 -11.11 10.12
CA ILE A 151 7.05 -12.02 11.00
C ILE A 151 6.29 -12.26 12.32
N ILE A 152 5.77 -11.21 12.96
CA ILE A 152 5.11 -11.32 14.27
C ILE A 152 3.81 -12.14 14.17
N PHE A 153 3.00 -11.95 13.13
CA PHE A 153 1.64 -12.49 13.08
C PHE A 153 1.42 -13.64 12.09
N LYS A 154 2.26 -13.76 11.03
CA LYS A 154 2.09 -14.79 9.99
C LYS A 154 3.12 -15.93 10.07
N ASN A 155 4.16 -15.81 10.88
CA ASN A 155 5.11 -16.90 11.12
C ASN A 155 4.62 -17.77 12.25
N ASN A 156 4.37 -19.06 11.99
CA ASN A 156 3.84 -20.05 12.95
C ASN A 156 4.74 -20.33 14.16
N LYS A 157 6.01 -19.88 14.13
CA LYS A 157 6.94 -19.97 15.25
C LYS A 157 6.83 -18.81 16.24
N GLN A 158 6.05 -17.78 15.92
CA GLN A 158 5.92 -16.60 16.77
C GLN A 158 4.76 -16.71 17.75
N PRO A 159 4.90 -16.11 18.94
CA PRO A 159 3.91 -16.24 20.02
C PRO A 159 2.51 -15.76 19.63
N LEU A 160 2.39 -14.67 18.87
CA LEU A 160 1.12 -14.06 18.53
C LEU A 160 0.47 -14.64 17.25
N TYR A 161 1.11 -15.62 16.61
CA TYR A 161 0.53 -16.29 15.45
C TYR A 161 -0.86 -16.86 15.73
N GLY A 162 -1.84 -16.51 14.89
CA GLY A 162 -3.21 -17.02 14.99
C GLY A 162 -4.04 -16.51 16.20
N ARG A 163 -3.60 -15.43 16.90
CA ARG A 163 -4.36 -14.81 17.99
C ARG A 163 -5.26 -13.67 17.55
N GLN A 164 -5.00 -13.13 16.38
CA GLN A 164 -5.85 -12.08 15.80
C GLN A 164 -7.24 -12.63 15.45
N THR A 165 -8.25 -11.80 15.65
CA THR A 165 -9.63 -12.05 15.26
C THR A 165 -10.04 -11.27 14.02
N GLY A 166 -9.21 -10.31 13.58
CA GLY A 166 -9.40 -9.51 12.38
C GLY A 166 -8.08 -8.94 11.84
N GLU A 167 -8.03 -8.69 10.53
CA GLU A 167 -6.91 -8.03 9.87
C GLU A 167 -7.46 -7.01 8.86
N ILE A 168 -7.07 -5.73 9.01
CA ILE A 168 -7.41 -4.66 8.09
C ILE A 168 -6.14 -4.17 7.42
N LYS A 169 -6.12 -4.22 6.08
CA LYS A 169 -5.00 -3.71 5.29
C LYS A 169 -5.34 -2.33 4.73
N VAL A 170 -4.73 -1.30 5.27
CA VAL A 170 -4.90 0.08 4.77
C VAL A 170 -4.08 0.24 3.49
N THR A 171 -4.79 0.25 2.37
CA THR A 171 -4.23 0.43 1.02
C THR A 171 -4.17 1.92 0.65
N PRO A 172 -3.44 2.33 -0.39
CA PRO A 172 -3.57 3.67 -0.97
C PRO A 172 -5.02 3.99 -1.35
N PHE A 173 -5.34 5.27 -1.45
CA PHE A 173 -6.67 5.71 -1.91
C PHE A 173 -6.97 5.17 -3.31
N PRO A 174 -8.17 4.65 -3.54
CA PRO A 174 -8.61 4.21 -4.85
C PRO A 174 -8.84 5.41 -5.80
N PRO A 175 -8.94 5.16 -7.12
CA PRO A 175 -9.14 6.20 -8.12
C PRO A 175 -10.30 7.16 -7.83
N SER A 176 -11.43 6.67 -7.35
CA SER A 176 -12.59 7.50 -7.00
C SER A 176 -12.29 8.54 -5.92
N VAL A 177 -11.62 8.11 -4.84
CA VAL A 177 -11.25 9.00 -3.72
C VAL A 177 -10.19 10.03 -4.16
N ILE A 178 -9.21 9.62 -4.97
CA ILE A 178 -8.20 10.56 -5.51
C ILE A 178 -8.88 11.62 -6.39
N LYS A 179 -9.84 11.21 -7.21
CA LYS A 179 -10.63 12.12 -8.06
C LYS A 179 -11.48 13.08 -7.21
N GLU A 180 -12.14 12.59 -6.16
CA GLU A 180 -12.90 13.39 -5.20
C GLU A 180 -12.01 14.45 -4.52
N ILE A 181 -10.85 14.03 -4.00
CA ILE A 181 -9.90 14.95 -3.37
C ILE A 181 -9.46 16.01 -4.39
N HIS A 182 -9.01 15.59 -5.57
CA HIS A 182 -8.49 16.51 -6.57
C HIS A 182 -9.54 17.53 -7.01
N SER A 183 -10.77 17.09 -7.28
CA SER A 183 -11.89 17.97 -7.64
C SER A 183 -12.27 18.95 -6.53
N THR A 184 -12.11 18.56 -5.27
CA THR A 184 -12.37 19.43 -4.11
C THR A 184 -11.35 20.58 -4.03
N TYR A 185 -10.08 20.32 -4.34
CA TYR A 185 -9.01 21.32 -4.26
C TYR A 185 -8.82 22.12 -5.56
N ASN A 186 -9.18 21.54 -6.71
CA ASN A 186 -9.13 22.19 -8.01
C ASN A 186 -10.31 21.73 -8.87
N PRO A 187 -11.49 22.38 -8.81
CA PRO A 187 -12.64 22.01 -9.63
C PRO A 187 -12.41 22.09 -11.15
N ALA A 188 -11.38 22.83 -11.57
CA ALA A 188 -11.02 23.00 -12.99
C ALA A 188 -9.85 22.11 -13.43
N TYR A 189 -9.54 21.04 -12.68
CA TYR A 189 -8.45 20.13 -13.03
C TYR A 189 -8.69 19.45 -14.38
N THR A 190 -7.61 19.11 -15.06
CA THR A 190 -7.64 18.26 -16.26
C THR A 190 -7.40 16.79 -15.91
N ASN A 191 -7.78 15.86 -16.79
CA ASN A 191 -7.46 14.44 -16.59
C ASN A 191 -5.94 14.17 -16.60
N ASP A 192 -5.12 15.02 -17.23
CA ASP A 192 -3.65 14.93 -17.12
C ASP A 192 -3.14 15.35 -15.74
N ASP A 193 -3.81 16.29 -15.07
CA ASP A 193 -3.54 16.65 -13.66
C ASP A 193 -3.90 15.52 -12.71
N LEU A 194 -5.05 14.89 -12.92
CA LEU A 194 -5.47 13.71 -12.13
C LEU A 194 -4.49 12.55 -12.31
N LEU A 195 -4.07 12.27 -13.55
CA LEU A 195 -3.08 11.24 -13.84
C LEU A 195 -1.72 11.57 -13.23
N ALA A 196 -1.33 12.83 -13.17
CA ALA A 196 -0.11 13.28 -12.51
C ALA A 196 -0.19 13.05 -10.99
N LEU A 197 -1.30 13.42 -10.34
CA LEU A 197 -1.53 13.17 -8.92
C LEU A 197 -1.43 11.68 -8.60
N TYR A 198 -2.13 10.84 -9.36
CA TYR A 198 -2.08 9.39 -9.21
C TYR A 198 -0.66 8.82 -9.45
N SER A 199 0.06 9.37 -10.45
CA SER A 199 1.42 8.93 -10.78
C SER A 199 2.44 9.25 -9.70
N TYR A 200 2.40 10.48 -9.14
CA TYR A 200 3.37 10.95 -8.17
C TYR A 200 3.11 10.50 -6.75
N THR A 201 1.85 10.34 -6.37
CA THR A 201 1.48 9.99 -5.00
C THR A 201 1.14 8.51 -4.83
N GLY A 202 0.75 7.83 -5.91
CA GLY A 202 0.22 6.45 -5.85
C GLY A 202 -1.05 6.32 -5.00
N GLY A 203 -1.72 7.43 -4.67
CA GLY A 203 -2.85 7.44 -3.74
C GLY A 203 -2.46 7.30 -2.27
N VAL A 204 -1.18 7.37 -1.92
CA VAL A 204 -0.73 7.37 -0.52
C VAL A 204 -1.23 8.63 0.17
N ALA A 205 -2.00 8.46 1.26
CA ALA A 205 -2.77 9.52 1.88
C ALA A 205 -1.94 10.79 2.21
N GLU A 206 -0.80 10.63 2.87
CA GLU A 206 0.06 11.75 3.24
C GLU A 206 0.71 12.44 2.02
N TYR A 207 1.01 11.70 0.94
CA TYR A 207 1.57 12.32 -0.26
C TYR A 207 0.51 13.12 -1.02
N VAL A 208 -0.73 12.63 -1.07
CA VAL A 208 -1.86 13.38 -1.63
C VAL A 208 -2.08 14.64 -0.81
N GLU A 209 -2.12 14.54 0.53
CA GLU A 209 -2.23 15.68 1.43
C GLU A 209 -1.14 16.72 1.21
N MET A 210 0.13 16.29 1.14
CA MET A 210 1.27 17.18 0.89
C MET A 210 1.18 17.94 -0.43
N MET A 211 0.62 17.32 -1.48
CA MET A 211 0.40 18.00 -2.76
C MET A 211 -0.74 19.03 -2.65
N MET A 212 -1.85 18.63 -2.04
CA MET A 212 -3.04 19.50 -1.91
C MET A 212 -2.78 20.68 -0.97
N ASP A 213 -2.16 20.46 0.18
CA ASP A 213 -1.85 21.54 1.15
C ASP A 213 -0.80 22.51 0.60
N ALA A 214 0.06 22.06 -0.31
CA ALA A 214 0.98 22.95 -1.03
C ALA A 214 0.34 23.71 -2.20
N GLY A 215 -0.97 23.49 -2.50
CA GLY A 215 -1.64 24.06 -3.64
C GLY A 215 -1.13 23.51 -5.00
N ALA A 216 -0.41 22.39 -4.98
CA ALA A 216 0.12 21.75 -6.19
C ALA A 216 -0.97 20.86 -6.81
N THR A 217 -1.86 21.48 -7.59
CA THR A 217 -3.05 20.83 -8.15
C THR A 217 -2.99 20.68 -9.68
N THR A 218 -1.97 21.21 -10.34
CA THR A 218 -1.73 20.95 -11.77
C THR A 218 -0.49 20.07 -11.94
N LYS A 219 -0.39 19.38 -13.05
CA LYS A 219 0.76 18.52 -13.40
C LYS A 219 2.09 19.27 -13.27
N GLU A 220 2.15 20.50 -13.76
CA GLU A 220 3.34 21.34 -13.69
C GLU A 220 3.73 21.65 -12.24
N GLN A 221 2.76 22.09 -11.43
CA GLN A 221 2.97 22.39 -10.01
C GLN A 221 3.41 21.14 -9.21
N MET A 222 2.76 20.00 -9.47
CA MET A 222 3.11 18.72 -8.84
C MET A 222 4.52 18.28 -9.22
N THR A 223 4.90 18.40 -10.51
CA THR A 223 6.25 18.07 -10.97
C THR A 223 7.29 18.95 -10.28
N GLU A 224 7.06 20.26 -10.26
CA GLU A 224 7.96 21.23 -9.61
C GLU A 224 8.08 20.97 -8.11
N ARG A 225 6.96 20.69 -7.43
CA ARG A 225 6.95 20.34 -6.01
C ARG A 225 7.70 19.04 -5.73
N PHE A 226 7.53 18.04 -6.59
CA PHE A 226 8.16 16.72 -6.45
C PHE A 226 9.69 16.80 -6.48
N ILE A 227 10.27 17.63 -7.36
CA ILE A 227 11.73 17.77 -7.56
C ILE A 227 12.34 19.03 -6.94
N ALA A 228 11.58 19.83 -6.20
CA ALA A 228 12.12 21.01 -5.55
C ALA A 228 13.32 20.68 -4.64
N LYS A 229 14.34 21.57 -4.56
CA LYS A 229 15.60 21.32 -3.86
C LYS A 229 15.43 20.79 -2.43
N ASN A 230 14.42 21.27 -1.71
CA ASN A 230 14.12 20.86 -0.34
C ASN A 230 12.83 20.02 -0.29
N SER A 231 12.46 19.36 -1.40
CA SER A 231 11.27 18.53 -1.43
C SER A 231 11.45 17.31 -0.54
N TYR A 232 10.45 17.07 0.27
CA TYR A 232 10.35 15.86 1.08
C TYR A 232 10.48 14.58 0.21
N PHE A 233 9.88 14.59 -0.98
CA PHE A 233 9.87 13.44 -1.89
C PHE A 233 11.26 12.98 -2.36
N ILE A 234 12.27 13.86 -2.34
CA ILE A 234 13.64 13.50 -2.75
C ILE A 234 14.22 12.39 -1.88
N TYR A 235 14.03 12.46 -0.57
CA TYR A 235 14.61 11.52 0.39
C TYR A 235 13.65 10.41 0.81
N GLU A 236 12.37 10.58 0.56
CA GLU A 236 11.33 9.72 1.10
C GLU A 236 11.45 8.27 0.65
N GLY A 237 11.66 8.01 -0.63
CA GLY A 237 11.82 6.63 -1.13
C GLY A 237 12.98 5.91 -0.45
N LYS A 238 14.09 6.62 -0.20
CA LYS A 238 15.24 6.07 0.53
C LYS A 238 14.88 5.82 2.00
N ASN A 239 14.29 6.80 2.67
CA ASN A 239 13.95 6.71 4.09
C ASN A 239 12.96 5.58 4.38
N MET A 240 11.96 5.41 3.50
CA MET A 240 10.97 4.35 3.62
C MET A 240 11.56 2.95 3.48
N LEU A 241 12.54 2.76 2.59
CA LEU A 241 13.06 1.43 2.26
C LEU A 241 14.28 1.02 3.08
N ILE A 242 15.05 1.95 3.64
CA ILE A 242 16.21 1.60 4.48
C ILE A 242 15.78 0.79 5.72
N GLU A 243 14.66 1.11 6.32
CA GLU A 243 14.15 0.39 7.49
C GLU A 243 13.74 -1.05 7.13
N GLU A 244 13.27 -1.29 5.89
CA GLU A 244 12.91 -2.63 5.40
C GLU A 244 14.15 -3.46 5.03
N PHE A 245 15.12 -2.89 4.33
CA PHE A 245 16.25 -3.63 3.73
C PHE A 245 17.48 -3.77 4.64
N GLY A 246 17.62 -2.89 5.62
CA GLY A 246 18.82 -2.86 6.46
C GLY A 246 20.10 -2.59 5.66
N LYS A 247 21.16 -3.37 5.92
CA LYS A 247 22.51 -3.14 5.32
C LYS A 247 22.60 -3.45 3.82
N ASP A 248 21.74 -4.31 3.29
CA ASP A 248 21.78 -4.78 1.90
C ASP A 248 21.00 -3.88 0.93
N TYR A 249 20.59 -2.70 1.35
CA TYR A 249 19.69 -1.82 0.59
C TYR A 249 20.19 -1.49 -0.82
N ALA A 250 21.49 -1.36 -1.03
CA ALA A 250 22.06 -0.93 -2.31
C ALA A 250 21.68 -1.85 -3.49
N ARG A 251 21.74 -3.18 -3.30
CA ARG A 251 21.36 -4.15 -4.33
C ARG A 251 19.86 -4.14 -4.62
N TYR A 252 19.03 -4.03 -3.59
CA TYR A 252 17.58 -3.91 -3.78
C TYR A 252 17.22 -2.62 -4.52
N PHE A 253 17.91 -1.52 -4.25
CA PHE A 253 17.68 -0.24 -4.93
C PHE A 253 18.06 -0.32 -6.42
N GLU A 254 19.16 -0.98 -6.76
CA GLU A 254 19.56 -1.19 -8.14
C GLU A 254 18.53 -2.03 -8.91
N ILE A 255 18.05 -3.14 -8.32
CA ILE A 255 16.99 -3.96 -8.90
C ILE A 255 15.72 -3.13 -9.14
N LEU A 256 15.25 -2.40 -8.13
CA LEU A 256 14.05 -1.57 -8.23
C LEU A 256 14.21 -0.44 -9.27
N GLN A 257 15.41 0.16 -9.37
CA GLN A 257 15.69 1.18 -10.38
C GLN A 257 15.65 0.61 -11.79
N LEU A 258 16.17 -0.60 -12.02
CA LEU A 258 16.10 -1.27 -13.32
C LEU A 258 14.66 -1.59 -13.69
N ILE A 259 13.85 -2.14 -12.77
CA ILE A 259 12.42 -2.40 -12.99
C ILE A 259 11.68 -1.09 -13.33
N ALA A 260 11.93 -0.01 -12.59
CA ALA A 260 11.34 1.31 -12.84
C ALA A 260 11.76 1.91 -14.19
N SER A 261 12.92 1.50 -14.70
CA SER A 261 13.45 1.92 -16.01
C SER A 261 12.93 1.10 -17.18
N GLY A 262 12.18 -0.02 -16.93
CA GLY A 262 11.56 -0.85 -17.95
C GLY A 262 12.19 -2.22 -18.16
N TYR A 263 13.25 -2.58 -17.43
CA TYR A 263 13.82 -3.94 -17.43
C TYR A 263 12.99 -4.81 -16.49
N THR A 264 12.01 -5.52 -17.03
CA THR A 264 10.98 -6.17 -16.22
C THR A 264 11.15 -7.67 -16.09
N THR A 265 12.01 -8.28 -16.88
CA THR A 265 12.27 -9.72 -16.79
C THR A 265 13.54 -10.01 -15.96
N ARG A 266 13.54 -11.16 -15.27
CA ARG A 266 14.71 -11.61 -14.51
C ARG A 266 15.98 -11.64 -15.37
N GLY A 267 15.87 -12.20 -16.59
CA GLY A 267 17.04 -12.35 -17.48
C GLY A 267 17.64 -11.01 -17.92
N GLU A 268 16.82 -9.99 -18.19
CA GLU A 268 17.30 -8.64 -18.50
C GLU A 268 18.09 -8.04 -17.33
N ILE A 269 17.52 -8.13 -16.12
CA ILE A 269 18.15 -7.56 -14.92
C ILE A 269 19.44 -8.32 -14.58
N GLU A 270 19.45 -9.68 -14.61
CA GLU A 270 20.64 -10.49 -14.39
C GLU A 270 21.74 -10.20 -15.42
N SER A 271 21.37 -9.93 -16.68
CA SER A 271 22.36 -9.61 -17.72
C SER A 271 23.07 -8.28 -17.47
N ILE A 272 22.41 -7.32 -16.81
CA ILE A 272 22.98 -6.00 -16.46
C ILE A 272 23.77 -6.10 -15.16
N MET A 273 23.21 -6.68 -14.11
CA MET A 273 23.81 -6.72 -12.79
C MET A 273 24.91 -7.79 -12.63
N LYS A 274 24.93 -8.79 -13.53
CA LYS A 274 25.87 -9.92 -13.49
C LYS A 274 25.84 -10.74 -12.19
N ILE A 275 24.68 -10.82 -11.57
CA ILE A 275 24.42 -11.60 -10.35
C ILE A 275 23.16 -12.43 -10.51
N GLU A 276 23.02 -13.48 -9.70
CA GLU A 276 21.81 -14.29 -9.60
C GLU A 276 20.79 -13.58 -8.73
N LEU A 277 19.52 -13.47 -9.19
CA LEU A 277 18.49 -12.61 -8.59
C LEU A 277 17.36 -13.33 -7.88
N SER A 278 17.24 -14.67 -7.98
CA SER A 278 16.04 -15.36 -7.48
C SER A 278 15.75 -15.07 -6.00
N GLY A 279 16.79 -15.08 -5.17
CA GLY A 279 16.66 -14.77 -3.75
C GLY A 279 16.21 -13.32 -3.46
N TYR A 280 16.76 -12.36 -4.22
CA TYR A 280 16.37 -10.94 -4.08
C TYR A 280 14.94 -10.68 -4.54
N LEU A 281 14.55 -11.23 -5.69
CA LEU A 281 13.19 -11.07 -6.22
C LEU A 281 12.15 -11.73 -5.31
N THR A 282 12.45 -12.92 -4.77
CA THR A 282 11.58 -13.59 -3.80
C THR A 282 11.36 -12.75 -2.54
N LYS A 283 12.41 -12.14 -2.00
CA LYS A 283 12.28 -11.25 -0.83
C LYS A 283 11.51 -9.98 -1.17
N LEU A 284 11.80 -9.34 -2.30
CA LEU A 284 11.09 -8.13 -2.74
C LEU A 284 9.59 -8.39 -2.91
N GLU A 285 9.22 -9.58 -3.38
CA GLU A 285 7.83 -9.99 -3.57
C GLU A 285 7.16 -10.41 -2.26
N ASN A 286 7.72 -11.38 -1.54
CA ASN A 286 7.04 -12.06 -0.44
C ASN A 286 7.27 -11.37 0.91
N ASP A 287 8.51 -10.95 1.20
CA ASP A 287 8.84 -10.39 2.51
C ASP A 287 8.50 -8.89 2.57
N TYR A 288 8.83 -8.16 1.51
CA TYR A 288 8.67 -6.71 1.47
C TYR A 288 7.41 -6.23 0.72
N SER A 289 6.78 -7.09 -0.09
CA SER A 289 5.62 -6.77 -0.94
C SER A 289 5.82 -5.49 -1.78
N LEU A 290 7.04 -5.30 -2.31
CA LEU A 290 7.42 -4.13 -3.10
C LEU A 290 7.25 -4.32 -4.59
N ILE A 291 7.35 -5.58 -5.03
CA ILE A 291 7.12 -5.95 -6.42
C ILE A 291 6.08 -7.07 -6.50
N SER A 292 5.46 -7.20 -7.65
CA SER A 292 4.66 -8.38 -8.00
C SER A 292 5.18 -9.04 -9.26
N ARG A 293 4.90 -10.34 -9.35
CA ARG A 293 5.00 -11.09 -10.60
C ARG A 293 3.78 -10.83 -11.44
N TYR A 294 4.02 -10.48 -12.67
CA TYR A 294 3.02 -10.19 -13.66
C TYR A 294 3.15 -11.21 -14.79
N THR A 295 2.11 -11.99 -15.00
CA THR A 295 2.08 -13.08 -15.99
C THR A 295 0.91 -12.89 -16.94
N PRO A 296 1.06 -13.30 -18.20
CA PRO A 296 -0.08 -13.26 -19.13
C PRO A 296 -1.25 -14.07 -18.60
N MET A 297 -2.46 -13.57 -18.79
CA MET A 297 -3.68 -14.25 -18.36
C MET A 297 -3.72 -15.70 -18.87
N PHE A 298 -4.06 -16.66 -17.99
CA PHE A 298 -4.09 -18.10 -18.25
C PHE A 298 -2.76 -18.77 -18.63
N GLN A 299 -1.63 -18.12 -18.36
CA GLN A 299 -0.35 -18.77 -18.58
C GLN A 299 -0.14 -19.93 -17.59
N LYS A 300 0.19 -21.11 -18.14
CA LYS A 300 0.38 -22.35 -17.35
C LYS A 300 1.82 -22.54 -16.86
N THR A 301 2.79 -21.76 -17.32
CA THR A 301 4.21 -21.97 -17.03
C THR A 301 4.83 -20.72 -16.42
N ASN A 302 5.89 -20.90 -15.62
CA ASN A 302 6.68 -19.79 -15.05
C ASN A 302 7.57 -19.07 -16.09
N ARG A 303 7.15 -19.05 -17.36
CA ARG A 303 7.84 -18.35 -18.45
C ARG A 303 7.14 -17.00 -18.70
N ASN A 304 7.84 -16.04 -19.29
CA ASN A 304 7.31 -14.69 -19.60
C ASN A 304 6.84 -13.89 -18.37
N ILE A 305 7.44 -14.17 -17.20
CA ILE A 305 7.17 -13.40 -16.00
C ILE A 305 7.81 -12.02 -16.15
N ARG A 306 7.03 -10.99 -15.90
CA ARG A 306 7.49 -9.61 -15.74
C ARG A 306 7.35 -9.21 -14.28
N TYR A 307 8.30 -8.43 -13.78
CA TYR A 307 8.24 -7.83 -12.44
C TYR A 307 7.87 -6.37 -12.53
N GLN A 308 7.03 -5.93 -11.62
CA GLN A 308 6.66 -4.52 -11.51
C GLN A 308 6.69 -4.06 -10.06
N ILE A 309 7.04 -2.79 -9.85
CA ILE A 309 6.91 -2.16 -8.54
C ILE A 309 5.43 -1.88 -8.28
N GLU A 310 4.92 -2.28 -7.12
CA GLU A 310 3.51 -2.10 -6.77
C GLU A 310 3.15 -0.64 -6.53
N ASP A 311 3.99 0.09 -5.86
CA ASP A 311 3.78 1.46 -5.44
C ASP A 311 4.14 2.45 -6.56
N ASN A 312 3.17 3.26 -7.01
CA ASN A 312 3.40 4.24 -8.07
C ASN A 312 4.39 5.35 -7.64
N PHE A 313 4.35 5.78 -6.35
CA PHE A 313 5.33 6.72 -5.83
C PHE A 313 6.76 6.16 -5.96
N LEU A 314 6.99 4.91 -5.55
CA LEU A 314 8.29 4.29 -5.71
C LEU A 314 8.71 4.13 -7.17
N ARG A 315 7.78 3.84 -8.07
CA ARG A 315 8.07 3.77 -9.51
C ARG A 315 8.61 5.08 -10.06
N VAL A 316 7.93 6.21 -9.76
CA VAL A 316 8.38 7.53 -10.20
C VAL A 316 9.66 7.94 -9.49
N TRP A 317 9.78 7.60 -8.20
CA TRP A 317 10.96 7.91 -7.41
C TRP A 317 12.23 7.22 -7.94
N PHE A 318 12.20 5.91 -8.16
CA PHE A 318 13.34 5.18 -8.73
C PHE A 318 13.65 5.61 -10.15
N ARG A 319 12.63 5.89 -10.97
CA ARG A 319 12.78 6.28 -12.36
C ARG A 319 13.45 7.65 -12.53
N TYR A 320 13.15 8.59 -11.65
CA TYR A 320 13.61 9.98 -11.80
C TYR A 320 14.48 10.46 -10.65
N ILE A 321 14.08 10.29 -9.41
CA ILE A 321 14.83 10.82 -8.27
C ILE A 321 16.11 9.99 -8.04
N TYR A 322 15.98 8.69 -7.87
CA TYR A 322 17.14 7.83 -7.61
C TYR A 322 18.09 7.77 -8.82
N LYS A 323 17.55 7.55 -10.00
CA LYS A 323 18.34 7.45 -11.24
C LYS A 323 19.13 8.72 -11.58
N TYR A 324 18.58 9.88 -11.30
CA TYR A 324 19.19 11.18 -11.61
C TYR A 324 19.59 11.95 -10.34
N GLY A 325 19.90 11.25 -9.25
CA GLY A 325 20.29 11.85 -7.97
C GLY A 325 21.42 12.86 -8.09
N TYR A 326 22.40 12.62 -8.99
CA TYR A 326 23.49 13.55 -9.28
C TYR A 326 22.99 14.94 -9.76
N MET A 327 21.87 14.99 -10.52
CA MET A 327 21.30 16.28 -10.94
C MET A 327 20.72 17.06 -9.76
N ILE A 328 20.15 16.32 -8.79
CA ILE A 328 19.59 16.91 -7.56
C ILE A 328 20.72 17.45 -6.67
N GLU A 329 21.79 16.68 -6.50
CA GLU A 329 22.96 17.07 -5.69
C GLU A 329 23.61 18.36 -6.20
N VAL A 330 23.74 18.52 -7.52
CA VAL A 330 24.32 19.75 -8.11
C VAL A 330 23.28 20.86 -8.34
N GLY A 331 22.01 20.66 -7.91
CA GLY A 331 20.95 21.66 -8.05
C GLY A 331 20.43 21.87 -9.48
N ALA A 332 20.63 20.89 -10.38
CA ALA A 332 20.20 20.96 -11.78
C ALA A 332 18.70 20.60 -11.98
N ASN A 333 17.82 21.05 -11.10
CA ASN A 333 16.39 20.68 -11.11
C ASN A 333 15.67 21.03 -12.40
N LYS A 334 16.05 22.14 -13.08
CA LYS A 334 15.50 22.47 -14.40
C LYS A 334 15.81 21.40 -15.45
N LYS A 335 17.02 20.82 -15.41
CA LYS A 335 17.41 19.73 -16.32
C LYS A 335 16.64 18.46 -15.99
N LEU A 336 16.49 18.14 -14.71
CA LEU A 336 15.67 17.00 -14.28
C LEU A 336 14.21 17.15 -14.73
N LYS A 337 13.61 18.35 -14.58
CA LYS A 337 12.26 18.64 -15.12
C LYS A 337 12.17 18.35 -16.61
N MET A 338 13.14 18.81 -17.40
CA MET A 338 13.17 18.52 -18.84
C MET A 338 13.21 17.03 -19.16
N VAL A 339 13.97 16.23 -18.39
CA VAL A 339 14.01 14.76 -18.53
C VAL A 339 12.65 14.15 -18.22
N MET A 340 11.99 14.61 -17.14
CA MET A 340 10.65 14.14 -16.76
C MET A 340 9.64 14.50 -17.84
N ASP A 341 9.56 15.75 -18.27
CA ASP A 341 8.62 16.23 -19.29
C ASP A 341 8.77 15.46 -20.61
N LYS A 342 10.00 15.22 -21.06
CA LYS A 342 10.28 14.45 -22.29
C LYS A 342 9.76 13.02 -22.25
N SER A 343 9.83 12.37 -21.09
CA SER A 343 9.44 10.96 -20.93
C SER A 343 8.06 10.78 -20.28
N TYR A 344 7.39 11.87 -19.90
CA TYR A 344 6.14 11.84 -19.14
C TYR A 344 5.03 11.04 -19.84
N ALA A 345 4.79 11.33 -21.13
CA ALA A 345 3.73 10.64 -21.87
C ALA A 345 3.95 9.12 -21.95
N THR A 346 5.20 8.68 -22.21
CA THR A 346 5.54 7.25 -22.24
C THR A 346 5.40 6.60 -20.87
N TYR A 347 5.86 7.28 -19.82
CA TYR A 347 5.75 6.77 -18.45
C TYR A 347 4.30 6.64 -18.01
N THR A 348 3.51 7.69 -18.20
CA THR A 348 2.12 7.74 -17.73
C THR A 348 1.16 6.92 -18.59
N GLY A 349 1.54 6.50 -19.79
CA GLY A 349 0.79 5.48 -20.54
C GLY A 349 0.59 4.19 -19.73
N LYS A 350 1.69 3.66 -19.17
CA LYS A 350 1.61 2.47 -18.29
C LYS A 350 0.95 2.75 -16.91
N VAL A 351 1.01 3.98 -16.43
CA VAL A 351 0.27 4.37 -15.22
C VAL A 351 -1.23 4.43 -15.48
N LEU A 352 -1.63 4.87 -16.67
CA LEU A 352 -3.04 4.94 -17.09
C LEU A 352 -3.67 3.54 -17.15
N GLU A 353 -2.96 2.53 -17.68
CA GLU A 353 -3.41 1.13 -17.63
C GLU A 353 -3.70 0.70 -16.17
N ARG A 354 -2.80 1.00 -15.25
CA ARG A 354 -2.97 0.68 -13.82
C ARG A 354 -4.13 1.45 -13.17
N TYR A 355 -4.34 2.69 -13.57
CA TYR A 355 -5.47 3.49 -13.11
C TYR A 355 -6.79 2.82 -13.49
N PHE A 356 -6.93 2.37 -14.74
CA PHE A 356 -8.14 1.68 -15.17
C PHE A 356 -8.31 0.31 -14.53
N ILE A 357 -7.23 -0.47 -14.36
CA ILE A 357 -7.29 -1.73 -13.60
C ILE A 357 -7.78 -1.46 -12.17
N ALA A 358 -7.25 -0.44 -11.49
CA ALA A 358 -7.68 -0.08 -10.15
C ALA A 358 -9.15 0.38 -10.11
N LYS A 359 -9.60 1.15 -11.12
CA LYS A 359 -11.00 1.58 -11.27
C LYS A 359 -11.94 0.39 -11.50
N MET A 360 -11.53 -0.60 -12.30
CA MET A 360 -12.30 -1.83 -12.53
C MET A 360 -12.34 -2.73 -11.29
N ILE A 361 -11.26 -2.81 -10.52
CA ILE A 361 -11.27 -3.54 -9.24
C ILE A 361 -12.23 -2.86 -8.25
N GLU A 362 -12.25 -1.53 -8.22
CA GLU A 362 -13.12 -0.74 -7.35
C GLU A 362 -14.61 -0.89 -7.70
N SER A 363 -14.95 -1.13 -8.99
CA SER A 363 -16.34 -1.31 -9.41
C SER A 363 -16.95 -2.65 -9.01
N GLU A 364 -16.12 -3.67 -8.71
CA GLU A 364 -16.52 -5.05 -8.39
C GLU A 364 -17.35 -5.74 -9.51
N GLU A 365 -17.32 -5.19 -10.73
CA GLU A 365 -18.10 -5.71 -11.88
C GLU A 365 -17.47 -6.95 -12.54
N TYR A 366 -16.18 -7.24 -12.26
CA TYR A 366 -15.44 -8.30 -12.94
C TYR A 366 -14.89 -9.31 -11.94
N THR A 367 -15.00 -10.59 -12.32
CA THR A 367 -14.43 -11.68 -11.53
C THR A 367 -12.94 -11.90 -11.81
N GLN A 368 -12.46 -11.48 -12.98
CA GLN A 368 -11.06 -11.57 -13.39
C GLN A 368 -10.63 -10.32 -14.17
N ILE A 369 -9.50 -9.75 -13.80
CA ILE A 369 -8.88 -8.63 -14.51
C ILE A 369 -7.39 -8.94 -14.66
N ALA A 370 -6.87 -8.96 -15.90
CA ALA A 370 -5.46 -9.18 -16.17
C ALA A 370 -5.07 -8.58 -17.53
N SER A 371 -3.79 -8.63 -17.86
CA SER A 371 -3.31 -8.36 -19.22
C SER A 371 -2.85 -9.66 -19.87
N TRP A 372 -2.61 -9.62 -21.16
CA TRP A 372 -2.07 -10.75 -21.88
C TRP A 372 -1.03 -10.31 -22.92
N TRP A 373 0.01 -11.10 -23.09
CA TRP A 373 1.01 -10.97 -24.15
C TRP A 373 1.51 -12.34 -24.59
N ASP A 374 1.90 -12.44 -25.85
CA ASP A 374 2.49 -13.65 -26.39
C ASP A 374 3.96 -13.83 -25.93
N ARG A 375 4.55 -14.97 -26.28
CA ARG A 375 5.93 -15.30 -25.87
C ARG A 375 6.97 -14.29 -26.38
N LYS A 376 6.72 -13.67 -27.53
CA LYS A 376 7.64 -12.71 -28.14
C LYS A 376 7.37 -11.27 -27.69
N GLY A 377 6.20 -11.01 -27.08
CA GLY A 377 5.75 -9.68 -26.73
C GLY A 377 5.27 -8.83 -27.94
N GLU A 378 5.03 -9.48 -29.08
CA GLU A 378 4.54 -8.83 -30.30
C GLU A 378 3.04 -8.51 -30.23
N ASN A 379 2.28 -9.40 -29.54
CA ASN A 379 0.86 -9.21 -29.29
C ASN A 379 0.61 -9.01 -27.80
N GLU A 380 0.30 -7.78 -27.41
CA GLU A 380 -0.02 -7.41 -26.02
C GLU A 380 -1.41 -6.78 -25.96
N ILE A 381 -2.26 -7.26 -25.04
CA ILE A 381 -3.58 -6.73 -24.71
C ILE A 381 -3.46 -6.05 -23.34
N ASP A 382 -3.76 -4.76 -23.29
CA ASP A 382 -3.51 -3.94 -22.10
C ASP A 382 -4.36 -4.42 -20.91
N ILE A 383 -5.68 -4.64 -21.12
CA ILE A 383 -6.57 -5.17 -20.09
C ILE A 383 -7.55 -6.17 -20.70
N ILE A 384 -7.76 -7.29 -20.02
CA ILE A 384 -8.84 -8.24 -20.24
C ILE A 384 -9.63 -8.29 -18.94
N ALA A 385 -10.90 -7.91 -18.98
CA ALA A 385 -11.79 -7.95 -17.84
C ALA A 385 -12.94 -8.90 -18.12
N ALA A 386 -13.11 -9.93 -17.30
CA ALA A 386 -14.11 -10.96 -17.46
C ALA A 386 -15.01 -11.09 -16.24
N ASP A 387 -16.30 -11.25 -16.48
CA ASP A 387 -17.26 -11.76 -15.52
C ASP A 387 -17.62 -13.20 -15.90
N GLU A 388 -17.15 -14.15 -15.10
CA GLU A 388 -17.41 -15.58 -15.33
C GLU A 388 -18.86 -15.96 -15.03
N LEU A 389 -19.56 -15.23 -14.17
CA LEU A 389 -20.94 -15.49 -13.79
C LEU A 389 -21.88 -15.09 -14.94
N GLU A 390 -21.65 -13.92 -15.52
CA GLU A 390 -22.42 -13.40 -16.65
C GLU A 390 -21.91 -13.92 -18.01
N GLN A 391 -20.81 -14.71 -18.02
CA GLN A 391 -20.13 -15.20 -19.23
C GLN A 391 -19.78 -14.08 -20.22
N LYS A 392 -19.30 -12.97 -19.70
CA LYS A 392 -18.93 -11.77 -20.46
C LYS A 392 -17.44 -11.49 -20.34
N VAL A 393 -16.80 -11.09 -21.43
CA VAL A 393 -15.40 -10.65 -21.43
C VAL A 393 -15.24 -9.42 -22.31
N ILE A 394 -14.49 -8.45 -21.82
CA ILE A 394 -14.17 -7.24 -22.57
C ILE A 394 -12.65 -7.11 -22.65
N PHE A 395 -12.18 -6.91 -23.90
CA PHE A 395 -10.79 -6.61 -24.22
C PHE A 395 -10.63 -5.11 -24.36
N TYR A 396 -9.62 -4.55 -23.69
CA TYR A 396 -9.39 -3.11 -23.70
C TYR A 396 -8.02 -2.77 -24.26
N GLU A 397 -7.98 -1.73 -25.11
CA GLU A 397 -6.79 -1.00 -25.48
C GLU A 397 -6.76 0.33 -24.73
N VAL A 398 -5.65 0.64 -24.07
CA VAL A 398 -5.49 1.87 -23.27
C VAL A 398 -4.49 2.78 -23.96
N LYS A 399 -4.91 4.00 -24.31
CA LYS A 399 -4.06 5.03 -24.90
C LYS A 399 -4.28 6.35 -24.17
N ARG A 400 -3.27 7.22 -24.14
CA ARG A 400 -3.43 8.56 -23.57
C ARG A 400 -4.44 9.41 -24.33
N GLN A 401 -4.53 9.24 -25.65
CA GLN A 401 -5.44 9.99 -26.52
C GLN A 401 -6.39 9.01 -27.22
N ALA A 402 -7.67 9.33 -27.23
CA ALA A 402 -8.70 8.46 -27.84
C ALA A 402 -8.43 8.19 -29.33
N LYS A 403 -7.87 9.18 -30.06
CA LYS A 403 -7.51 9.04 -31.49
C LYS A 403 -6.46 7.96 -31.78
N ASP A 404 -5.66 7.56 -30.78
CA ASP A 404 -4.60 6.56 -30.94
C ASP A 404 -5.10 5.12 -30.67
N ILE A 405 -6.38 4.96 -30.33
CA ILE A 405 -7.03 3.68 -30.11
C ILE A 405 -7.39 3.03 -31.44
N ASN A 406 -7.00 1.77 -31.63
CA ASN A 406 -7.35 0.99 -32.80
C ASN A 406 -7.99 -0.34 -32.45
N LEU A 407 -9.32 -0.38 -32.47
CA LEU A 407 -10.08 -1.58 -32.13
C LEU A 407 -9.90 -2.72 -33.14
N GLY A 408 -9.49 -2.44 -34.39
CA GLY A 408 -9.15 -3.48 -35.37
C GLY A 408 -7.93 -4.27 -34.93
N ILE A 409 -6.84 -3.58 -34.55
CA ILE A 409 -5.63 -4.21 -34.02
C ILE A 409 -5.94 -4.97 -32.72
N LEU A 410 -6.80 -4.41 -31.85
CA LEU A 410 -7.20 -5.10 -30.60
C LEU A 410 -7.93 -6.42 -30.90
N LYS A 411 -8.81 -6.46 -31.90
CA LYS A 411 -9.49 -7.69 -32.32
C LYS A 411 -8.50 -8.74 -32.84
N ASP A 412 -7.53 -8.33 -33.66
CA ASP A 412 -6.49 -9.24 -34.15
C ASP A 412 -5.67 -9.83 -32.98
N LYS A 413 -5.29 -9.01 -32.01
CA LYS A 413 -4.61 -9.48 -30.78
C LYS A 413 -5.48 -10.45 -29.97
N ALA A 414 -6.80 -10.21 -29.86
CA ALA A 414 -7.73 -11.09 -29.19
C ALA A 414 -7.87 -12.45 -29.90
N GLU A 415 -7.81 -12.49 -31.24
CA GLU A 415 -7.76 -13.76 -31.96
C GLU A 415 -6.50 -14.57 -31.61
N HIS A 416 -5.34 -13.94 -31.51
CA HIS A 416 -4.12 -14.59 -31.01
C HIS A 416 -4.30 -15.12 -29.58
N PHE A 417 -4.94 -14.34 -28.69
CA PHE A 417 -5.28 -14.79 -27.33
C PHE A 417 -6.18 -16.04 -27.35
N PHE A 418 -7.26 -16.05 -28.16
CA PHE A 418 -8.16 -17.20 -28.27
C PHE A 418 -7.46 -18.45 -28.82
N GLN A 419 -6.55 -18.28 -29.78
CA GLN A 419 -5.74 -19.38 -30.32
C GLN A 419 -4.79 -19.94 -29.26
N ALA A 420 -4.12 -19.07 -28.51
CA ALA A 420 -3.12 -19.45 -27.52
C ALA A 420 -3.72 -20.10 -26.26
N THR A 421 -4.89 -19.61 -25.81
CA THR A 421 -5.46 -20.01 -24.53
C THR A 421 -6.66 -20.95 -24.64
N GLY A 422 -7.43 -20.86 -25.72
CA GLY A 422 -8.72 -21.52 -25.87
C GLY A 422 -9.84 -21.02 -24.95
N LYS A 423 -9.57 -19.97 -24.18
CA LYS A 423 -10.47 -19.42 -23.15
C LYS A 423 -11.46 -18.42 -23.74
N PHE A 424 -12.58 -18.22 -23.06
CA PHE A 424 -13.63 -17.22 -23.36
C PHE A 424 -14.32 -17.34 -24.74
N LYS A 425 -14.07 -18.38 -25.53
CA LYS A 425 -14.66 -18.53 -26.89
C LYS A 425 -16.20 -18.59 -26.92
N LYS A 426 -16.83 -18.91 -25.78
CA LYS A 426 -18.30 -18.99 -25.63
C LYS A 426 -18.90 -17.81 -24.89
N PHE A 427 -18.07 -16.86 -24.47
CA PHE A 427 -18.51 -15.68 -23.74
C PHE A 427 -19.06 -14.63 -24.71
N ASP A 428 -19.87 -13.72 -24.20
CA ASP A 428 -20.19 -12.47 -24.87
C ASP A 428 -18.92 -11.60 -24.89
N ILE A 429 -18.43 -11.29 -26.10
CA ILE A 429 -17.12 -10.68 -26.30
C ILE A 429 -17.28 -9.20 -26.69
N GLY A 430 -16.75 -8.32 -25.86
CA GLY A 430 -16.66 -6.89 -26.11
C GLY A 430 -15.23 -6.43 -26.43
N TYR A 431 -15.13 -5.31 -27.17
CA TYR A 431 -13.86 -4.61 -27.47
C TYR A 431 -14.06 -3.13 -27.19
N GLN A 432 -13.22 -2.55 -26.34
CA GLN A 432 -13.35 -1.16 -25.95
C GLN A 432 -11.98 -0.46 -25.91
N GLY A 433 -11.98 0.83 -26.19
CA GLY A 433 -10.83 1.68 -25.98
C GLY A 433 -11.03 2.52 -24.73
N LEU A 434 -9.95 2.73 -23.98
CA LEU A 434 -9.92 3.63 -22.83
C LEU A 434 -8.82 4.67 -23.02
N SER A 435 -9.14 5.92 -22.71
CA SER A 435 -8.21 7.04 -22.80
C SER A 435 -8.26 7.91 -21.55
N MET A 436 -7.48 8.99 -21.51
CA MET A 436 -7.60 9.96 -20.42
C MET A 436 -8.99 10.60 -20.34
N GLU A 437 -9.77 10.59 -21.41
CA GLU A 437 -11.13 11.14 -21.41
C GLU A 437 -12.10 10.31 -20.53
N ASP A 438 -11.76 9.03 -20.27
CA ASP A 438 -12.55 8.08 -19.49
C ASP A 438 -12.17 8.02 -17.99
N MET A 439 -11.24 8.87 -17.54
CA MET A 439 -10.77 8.92 -16.15
C MET A 439 -11.79 9.50 -15.15
#